data_e126a10e6d740790cb93d33a7647c9fa
#
_entry.id   e126a10e6d740790cb93d33a7647c9fa
#
_cell.length_a   1.000
_cell.length_b   1.000
_cell.length_c   1.000
_cell.angle_alpha   90.00
_cell.angle_beta   90.00
_cell.angle_gamma   90.00
#
_symmetry.space_group_name_H-M   'P 1'
#
loop_
_entity.id
_entity.type
_entity.pdbx_description
1 polymer ?
#
loop_
_entity_poly.entity_id
_entity_poly.type
_entity_poly.pdbx_seq_one_letter_code
_entity_poly.pdbx_strand_id
1 'polypeptide(L)'
;SEKRMKQPLLYALCGIDIISLVYILSCPGNAIRSAQEMAGRMPEFADFTFAEKLYMGLANVERIFIAELDPVYCVVAAVLVLLVYRKTGDYRKTLLAGIPALLLFGQAVVRVSHPSLKKVFVRPEQTTHWDWHALITYMPLVFLVLSVWGILYALWQLADGAWKHYLWTAFLLAGGFAMGVVMGFSPTIYASANRP
;
A
#
# COMPACT_ATOMS: atom_id res chain seq x y z
N SER A 1 -15.60 25.26 -23.04
CA SER A 1 -15.69 25.94 -21.73
C SER A 1 -15.70 24.94 -20.55
N GLU A 2 -16.25 23.76 -20.72
CA GLU A 2 -16.37 22.74 -19.66
C GLU A 2 -15.02 22.17 -19.16
N LYS A 3 -14.03 22.03 -20.06
CA LYS A 3 -12.65 21.60 -19.70
C LYS A 3 -11.90 22.64 -18.83
N ARG A 4 -12.19 23.94 -18.99
CA ARG A 4 -11.53 25.02 -18.21
C ARG A 4 -12.06 25.10 -16.78
N MET A 5 -13.31 24.70 -16.56
CA MET A 5 -13.94 24.78 -15.23
C MET A 5 -13.51 23.62 -14.29
N LYS A 6 -13.07 22.48 -14.83
CA LYS A 6 -12.63 21.32 -14.04
C LYS A 6 -11.24 21.49 -13.40
N GLN A 7 -10.39 22.31 -14.00
CA GLN A 7 -9.02 22.54 -13.47
C GLN A 7 -9.01 23.32 -12.13
N PRO A 8 -9.71 24.45 -11.97
CA PRO A 8 -9.69 25.17 -10.69
C PRO A 8 -10.32 24.38 -9.56
N LEU A 9 -11.35 23.56 -9.85
CA LEU A 9 -11.94 22.66 -8.87
C LEU A 9 -10.95 21.61 -8.38
N LEU A 10 -10.18 21.02 -9.29
CA LEU A 10 -9.12 20.05 -8.93
C LEU A 10 -8.06 20.68 -8.02
N TYR A 11 -7.59 21.87 -8.36
CA TYR A 11 -6.63 22.60 -7.51
C TYR A 11 -7.21 22.96 -6.14
N ALA A 12 -8.48 23.34 -6.09
CA ALA A 12 -9.17 23.60 -4.83
C ALA A 12 -9.27 22.36 -3.96
N LEU A 13 -9.61 21.20 -4.53
CA LEU A 13 -9.65 19.91 -3.82
C LEU A 13 -8.27 19.53 -3.29
N CYS A 14 -7.24 19.58 -4.12
CA CYS A 14 -5.86 19.32 -3.68
C CYS A 14 -5.43 20.27 -2.56
N GLY A 15 -5.81 21.55 -2.64
CA GLY A 15 -5.54 22.51 -1.59
C GLY A 15 -6.22 22.17 -0.26
N ILE A 16 -7.48 21.76 -0.31
CA ILE A 16 -8.23 21.31 0.87
C ILE A 16 -7.58 20.05 1.47
N ASP A 17 -7.17 19.10 0.64
CA ASP A 17 -6.51 17.87 1.11
C ASP A 17 -5.18 18.17 1.81
N ILE A 18 -4.36 19.08 1.25
CA ILE A 18 -3.10 19.51 1.86
C ILE A 18 -3.35 20.22 3.20
N ILE A 19 -4.32 21.13 3.26
CA ILE A 19 -4.68 21.84 4.49
C ILE A 19 -5.17 20.85 5.54
N SER A 20 -6.03 19.91 5.16
CA SER A 20 -6.54 18.86 6.04
C SER A 20 -5.42 17.98 6.58
N LEU A 21 -4.46 17.60 5.72
CA LEU A 21 -3.28 16.83 6.13
C LEU A 21 -2.43 17.58 7.15
N VAL A 22 -2.11 18.86 6.87
CA VAL A 22 -1.35 19.72 7.79
C VAL A 22 -2.09 19.88 9.11
N TYR A 23 -3.41 20.10 9.09
CA TYR A 23 -4.22 20.20 10.30
C TYR A 23 -4.17 18.90 11.13
N ILE A 24 -4.35 17.73 10.49
CA ILE A 24 -4.28 16.43 11.19
C ILE A 24 -2.90 16.22 11.81
N LEU A 25 -1.82 16.49 11.06
CA LEU A 25 -0.46 16.32 11.57
C LEU A 25 -0.11 17.30 12.70
N SER A 26 -0.69 18.49 12.69
CA SER A 26 -0.45 19.55 13.70
C SER A 26 -1.35 19.40 14.93
N CYS A 27 -2.31 18.46 14.92
CA CYS A 27 -3.26 18.31 16.02
C CYS A 27 -2.56 17.83 17.30
N PRO A 28 -2.58 18.59 18.43
CA PRO A 28 -1.92 18.20 19.66
C PRO A 28 -2.42 16.88 20.22
N GLY A 29 -3.69 16.54 19.98
CA GLY A 29 -4.29 15.26 20.37
C GLY A 29 -3.60 14.04 19.76
N ASN A 30 -3.04 14.18 18.56
CA ASN A 30 -2.28 13.10 17.93
C ASN A 30 -0.95 12.84 18.64
N ALA A 31 -0.27 13.88 19.11
CA ALA A 31 0.97 13.75 19.86
C ALA A 31 0.71 13.08 21.23
N ILE A 32 -0.36 13.49 21.95
CA ILE A 32 -0.74 12.90 23.22
C ILE A 32 -1.13 11.42 23.04
N ARG A 33 -1.94 11.13 22.03
CA ARG A 33 -2.34 9.77 21.70
C ARG A 33 -1.14 8.90 21.34
N SER A 34 -0.23 9.42 20.52
CA SER A 34 1.01 8.72 20.13
C SER A 34 1.85 8.38 21.37
N ALA A 35 2.01 9.33 22.30
CA ALA A 35 2.73 9.10 23.55
C ALA A 35 2.07 8.03 24.43
N GLN A 36 0.73 8.04 24.54
CA GLN A 36 -0.02 7.04 25.30
C GLN A 36 0.09 5.64 24.67
N GLU A 37 0.01 5.53 23.34
CA GLU A 37 0.13 4.26 22.64
C GLU A 37 1.57 3.71 22.73
N MET A 38 2.58 4.58 22.65
CA MET A 38 3.98 4.18 22.90
C MET A 38 4.15 3.63 24.32
N ALA A 39 3.68 4.36 25.32
CA ALA A 39 3.83 3.93 26.73
C ALA A 39 3.08 2.62 27.04
N GLY A 40 1.91 2.41 26.43
CA GLY A 40 1.05 1.28 26.77
C GLY A 40 1.22 0.04 25.91
N ARG A 41 1.66 0.20 24.65
CA ARG A 41 1.61 -0.90 23.65
C ARG A 41 2.90 -1.15 22.91
N MET A 42 3.74 -0.15 22.72
CA MET A 42 4.97 -0.27 21.96
C MET A 42 6.04 0.71 22.44
N PRO A 43 6.57 0.51 23.64
CA PRO A 43 7.56 1.41 24.23
C PRO A 43 8.82 1.52 23.37
N GLU A 44 9.17 0.47 22.63
CA GLU A 44 10.34 0.40 21.75
C GLU A 44 10.21 1.26 20.47
N PHE A 45 9.00 1.76 20.17
CA PHE A 45 8.78 2.56 18.94
C PHE A 45 9.62 3.86 18.92
N ALA A 46 9.95 4.39 20.09
CA ALA A 46 10.81 5.58 20.21
C ALA A 46 12.23 5.32 19.66
N ASP A 47 12.72 4.10 19.83
CA ASP A 47 14.08 3.68 19.49
C ASP A 47 14.22 3.31 18.00
N PHE A 48 13.09 3.14 17.30
CA PHE A 48 13.12 2.78 15.88
C PHE A 48 13.69 3.87 15.01
N THR A 49 14.62 3.50 14.17
CA THR A 49 15.21 4.35 13.15
C THR A 49 14.17 4.75 12.09
N PHE A 50 14.48 5.78 11.32
CA PHE A 50 13.65 6.18 10.18
C PHE A 50 13.44 5.03 9.18
N ALA A 51 14.50 4.24 8.90
CA ALA A 51 14.44 3.12 7.98
C ALA A 51 13.49 2.01 8.47
N GLU A 52 13.50 1.72 9.76
CA GLU A 52 12.58 0.76 10.38
C GLU A 52 11.14 1.24 10.31
N LYS A 53 10.87 2.52 10.63
CA LYS A 53 9.53 3.12 10.51
C LYS A 53 9.03 3.09 9.06
N LEU A 54 9.90 3.39 8.11
CA LEU A 54 9.58 3.31 6.67
C LEU A 54 9.27 1.86 6.25
N TYR A 55 10.10 0.91 6.67
CA TYR A 55 9.86 -0.52 6.43
C TYR A 55 8.51 -0.96 6.99
N MET A 56 8.20 -0.56 8.22
CA MET A 56 6.92 -0.84 8.87
C MET A 56 5.73 -0.33 8.06
N GLY A 57 5.83 0.90 7.56
CA GLY A 57 4.81 1.49 6.71
C GLY A 57 4.60 0.73 5.40
N LEU A 58 5.70 0.38 4.72
CA LEU A 58 5.65 -0.40 3.48
C LEU A 58 5.09 -1.81 3.70
N ALA A 59 5.54 -2.49 4.75
CA ALA A 59 5.04 -3.82 5.12
C ALA A 59 3.55 -3.78 5.52
N ASN A 60 3.10 -2.70 6.16
CA ASN A 60 1.68 -2.52 6.47
C ASN A 60 0.83 -2.33 5.21
N VAL A 61 1.32 -1.58 4.22
CA VAL A 61 0.63 -1.43 2.93
C VAL A 61 0.51 -2.79 2.24
N GLU A 62 1.59 -3.55 2.18
CA GLU A 62 1.57 -4.92 1.64
C GLU A 62 0.57 -5.81 2.39
N ARG A 63 0.61 -5.77 3.71
CA ARG A 63 -0.30 -6.55 4.56
C ARG A 63 -1.77 -6.25 4.23
N ILE A 64 -2.16 -4.98 4.22
CA ILE A 64 -3.56 -4.59 4.00
C ILE A 64 -4.01 -5.04 2.61
N PHE A 65 -3.26 -4.71 1.56
CA PHE A 65 -3.72 -4.95 0.20
C PHE A 65 -3.51 -6.39 -0.27
N ILE A 66 -2.37 -7.00 0.05
CA ILE A 66 -2.00 -8.30 -0.50
C ILE A 66 -2.22 -9.41 0.52
N ALA A 67 -1.60 -9.31 1.70
CA ALA A 67 -1.65 -10.41 2.66
C ALA A 67 -3.05 -10.63 3.25
N GLU A 68 -3.83 -9.58 3.51
CA GLU A 68 -5.21 -9.68 4.00
C GLU A 68 -6.24 -9.91 2.90
N LEU A 69 -5.83 -9.89 1.63
CA LEU A 69 -6.71 -10.09 0.46
C LEU A 69 -7.84 -9.04 0.43
N ASP A 70 -7.48 -7.76 0.49
CA ASP A 70 -8.46 -6.68 0.43
C ASP A 70 -9.41 -6.84 -0.77
N PRO A 71 -10.74 -6.88 -0.55
CA PRO A 71 -11.70 -7.15 -1.63
C PRO A 71 -11.66 -6.10 -2.74
N VAL A 72 -11.44 -4.83 -2.39
CA VAL A 72 -11.36 -3.74 -3.37
C VAL A 72 -10.13 -3.93 -4.24
N TYR A 73 -8.99 -4.26 -3.61
CA TYR A 73 -7.76 -4.51 -4.34
C TYR A 73 -7.87 -5.77 -5.24
N CYS A 74 -8.53 -6.82 -4.79
CA CYS A 74 -8.82 -8.01 -5.61
C CYS A 74 -9.64 -7.65 -6.87
N VAL A 75 -10.69 -6.83 -6.71
CA VAL A 75 -11.52 -6.37 -7.83
C VAL A 75 -10.69 -5.51 -8.78
N VAL A 76 -9.90 -4.55 -8.27
CA VAL A 76 -9.04 -3.68 -9.09
C VAL A 76 -8.05 -4.53 -9.89
N ALA A 77 -7.37 -5.48 -9.26
CA ALA A 77 -6.42 -6.37 -9.94
C ALA A 77 -7.10 -7.18 -11.06
N ALA A 78 -8.27 -7.76 -10.80
CA ALA A 78 -9.02 -8.51 -11.80
C ALA A 78 -9.49 -7.62 -12.97
N VAL A 79 -9.98 -6.42 -12.68
CA VAL A 79 -10.42 -5.46 -13.71
C VAL A 79 -9.24 -5.01 -14.58
N LEU A 80 -8.08 -4.73 -14.00
CA LEU A 80 -6.88 -4.36 -14.76
C LEU A 80 -6.48 -5.47 -15.74
N VAL A 81 -6.46 -6.72 -15.30
CA VAL A 81 -6.17 -7.89 -16.18
C VAL A 81 -7.15 -7.94 -17.36
N LEU A 82 -8.45 -7.82 -17.06
CA LEU A 82 -9.49 -7.87 -18.09
C LEU A 82 -9.37 -6.73 -19.10
N LEU A 83 -9.13 -5.51 -18.62
CA LEU A 83 -8.99 -4.33 -19.47
C LEU A 83 -7.76 -4.44 -20.39
N VAL A 84 -6.60 -4.86 -19.85
CA VAL A 84 -5.39 -5.06 -20.66
C VAL A 84 -5.59 -6.15 -21.67
N TYR A 85 -6.21 -7.29 -21.30
CA TYR A 85 -6.51 -8.35 -22.24
C TYR A 85 -7.44 -7.90 -23.37
N ARG A 86 -8.55 -7.23 -23.04
CA ARG A 86 -9.51 -6.72 -24.03
C ARG A 86 -8.87 -5.71 -25.01
N LYS A 87 -7.93 -4.91 -24.52
CA LYS A 87 -7.28 -3.89 -25.29
C LYS A 87 -6.17 -4.42 -26.19
N THR A 88 -5.33 -5.29 -25.66
CA THR A 88 -4.11 -5.73 -26.36
C THR A 88 -4.26 -7.06 -27.09
N GLY A 89 -5.17 -7.93 -26.65
CA GLY A 89 -5.28 -9.30 -27.14
C GLY A 89 -4.03 -10.18 -26.92
N ASP A 90 -3.02 -9.62 -26.23
CA ASP A 90 -1.71 -10.27 -26.02
C ASP A 90 -1.65 -10.87 -24.60
N TYR A 91 -1.54 -12.21 -24.55
CA TYR A 91 -1.47 -12.93 -23.29
C TYR A 91 -0.23 -12.61 -22.47
N ARG A 92 0.91 -12.28 -23.11
CA ARG A 92 2.15 -11.92 -22.40
C ARG A 92 2.00 -10.60 -21.66
N LYS A 93 1.43 -9.60 -22.34
CA LYS A 93 1.14 -8.29 -21.72
C LYS A 93 0.12 -8.44 -20.61
N THR A 94 -0.88 -9.28 -20.80
CA THR A 94 -1.90 -9.59 -19.80
C THR A 94 -1.30 -10.28 -18.59
N LEU A 95 -0.38 -11.22 -18.78
CA LEU A 95 0.30 -11.91 -17.69
C LEU A 95 1.13 -10.95 -16.84
N LEU A 96 1.89 -10.05 -17.49
CA LEU A 96 2.67 -9.03 -16.78
C LEU A 96 1.78 -8.05 -16.00
N ALA A 97 0.70 -7.57 -16.61
CA ALA A 97 -0.29 -6.74 -15.93
C ALA A 97 -1.04 -7.50 -14.82
N GLY A 98 -1.07 -8.83 -14.90
CA GLY A 98 -1.74 -9.72 -13.96
C GLY A 98 -0.91 -10.10 -12.72
N ILE A 99 0.34 -9.62 -12.60
CA ILE A 99 1.18 -9.92 -11.43
C ILE A 99 0.47 -9.63 -10.10
N PRO A 100 -0.22 -8.49 -9.89
CA PRO A 100 -0.99 -8.27 -8.67
C PRO A 100 -2.03 -9.36 -8.40
N ALA A 101 -2.78 -9.76 -9.42
CA ALA A 101 -3.78 -10.82 -9.29
C ALA A 101 -3.16 -12.21 -8.99
N LEU A 102 -1.99 -12.50 -9.57
CA LEU A 102 -1.24 -13.73 -9.28
C LEU A 102 -0.71 -13.74 -7.85
N LEU A 103 -0.24 -12.63 -7.33
CA LEU A 103 0.19 -12.50 -5.93
C LEU A 103 -0.98 -12.74 -4.98
N LEU A 104 -2.13 -12.11 -5.24
CA LEU A 104 -3.35 -12.33 -4.46
C LEU A 104 -3.81 -13.79 -4.50
N PHE A 105 -3.81 -14.40 -5.67
CA PHE A 105 -4.15 -15.80 -5.82
C PHE A 105 -3.17 -16.71 -5.05
N GLY A 106 -1.86 -16.46 -5.18
CA GLY A 106 -0.83 -17.17 -4.43
C GLY A 106 -1.04 -17.07 -2.91
N GLN A 107 -1.33 -15.87 -2.42
CA GLN A 107 -1.66 -15.65 -1.00
C GLN A 107 -2.92 -16.40 -0.57
N ALA A 108 -3.96 -16.39 -1.39
CA ALA A 108 -5.19 -17.16 -1.09
C ALA A 108 -4.91 -18.66 -0.99
N VAL A 109 -4.13 -19.21 -1.92
CA VAL A 109 -3.72 -20.62 -1.91
C VAL A 109 -2.91 -20.95 -0.66
N VAL A 110 -1.91 -20.13 -0.31
CA VAL A 110 -1.09 -20.32 0.90
C VAL A 110 -1.96 -20.27 2.16
N ARG A 111 -2.91 -19.34 2.24
CA ARG A 111 -3.84 -19.27 3.38
C ARG A 111 -4.65 -20.53 3.59
N VAL A 112 -5.11 -21.15 2.50
CA VAL A 112 -5.94 -22.35 2.56
C VAL A 112 -5.09 -23.60 2.83
N SER A 113 -3.96 -23.75 2.12
CA SER A 113 -3.14 -24.94 2.18
C SER A 113 -2.25 -25.02 3.42
N HIS A 114 -1.77 -23.86 3.91
CA HIS A 114 -0.82 -23.78 5.02
C HIS A 114 -1.20 -22.67 6.01
N PRO A 115 -2.23 -22.88 6.85
CA PRO A 115 -2.68 -21.88 7.81
C PRO A 115 -1.59 -21.42 8.80
N SER A 116 -0.58 -22.27 9.06
CA SER A 116 0.57 -21.93 9.91
C SER A 116 1.49 -20.87 9.28
N LEU A 117 1.62 -20.87 7.95
CA LEU A 117 2.39 -19.83 7.23
C LEU A 117 1.71 -18.46 7.24
N LYS A 118 0.40 -18.41 7.49
CA LYS A 118 -0.34 -17.16 7.67
C LYS A 118 0.32 -16.28 8.74
N LYS A 119 0.90 -16.89 9.78
CA LYS A 119 1.62 -16.16 10.85
C LYS A 119 2.94 -15.55 10.35
N VAL A 120 3.59 -16.17 9.38
CA VAL A 120 4.89 -15.74 8.85
C VAL A 120 4.73 -14.55 7.91
N PHE A 121 3.70 -14.55 7.06
CA PHE A 121 3.46 -13.49 6.07
C PHE A 121 2.71 -12.26 6.63
N VAL A 122 2.01 -12.40 7.75
CA VAL A 122 1.15 -11.36 8.33
C VAL A 122 1.83 -10.58 9.46
N ARG A 123 3.07 -10.94 9.86
CA ARG A 123 3.65 -10.43 11.10
C ARG A 123 5.03 -9.75 11.01
N PRO A 124 5.13 -8.52 10.49
CA PRO A 124 6.16 -7.61 10.97
C PRO A 124 5.95 -7.18 12.44
N GLU A 125 4.75 -7.37 12.97
CA GLU A 125 4.25 -6.79 14.22
C GLU A 125 4.80 -7.41 15.51
N GLN A 126 5.46 -8.55 15.44
CA GLN A 126 5.92 -9.28 16.63
C GLN A 126 7.44 -9.33 16.78
N THR A 127 8.16 -8.74 15.84
CA THR A 127 9.61 -8.71 15.93
C THR A 127 10.04 -7.34 16.43
N THR A 128 10.36 -7.25 17.70
CA THR A 128 11.02 -6.10 18.30
C THR A 128 12.38 -5.80 17.68
N HIS A 129 12.95 -6.79 16.97
CA HIS A 129 14.17 -6.63 16.20
C HIS A 129 14.04 -7.38 14.87
N TRP A 130 13.99 -6.63 13.74
CA TRP A 130 14.05 -7.24 12.41
C TRP A 130 15.46 -7.77 12.14
N ASP A 131 15.50 -9.05 11.81
CA ASP A 131 16.73 -9.61 11.27
C ASP A 131 16.89 -9.22 9.80
N TRP A 132 17.67 -8.18 9.55
CA TRP A 132 17.96 -7.71 8.20
C TRP A 132 18.77 -8.71 7.35
N HIS A 133 19.31 -9.76 7.94
CA HIS A 133 19.99 -10.85 7.22
C HIS A 133 19.01 -11.94 6.77
N ALA A 134 17.82 -11.99 7.33
CA ALA A 134 16.81 -12.96 6.96
C ALA A 134 16.07 -12.55 5.68
N LEU A 135 16.08 -13.40 4.66
CA LEU A 135 15.35 -13.15 3.39
C LEU A 135 13.85 -12.89 3.60
N ILE A 136 13.26 -13.50 4.60
CA ILE A 136 11.84 -13.36 4.90
C ILE A 136 11.46 -11.92 5.25
N THR A 137 12.38 -11.13 5.81
CA THR A 137 12.18 -9.71 6.12
C THR A 137 11.91 -8.90 4.86
N TYR A 138 12.45 -9.30 3.71
CA TYR A 138 12.28 -8.58 2.45
C TYR A 138 11.06 -9.03 1.64
N MET A 139 10.43 -10.15 1.99
CA MET A 139 9.29 -10.69 1.22
C MET A 139 8.13 -9.69 1.07
N PRO A 140 7.68 -8.95 2.11
CA PRO A 140 6.63 -7.95 1.95
C PRO A 140 7.02 -6.85 0.95
N LEU A 141 8.27 -6.41 0.98
CA LEU A 141 8.76 -5.39 0.06
C LEU A 141 8.79 -5.90 -1.38
N VAL A 142 9.22 -7.13 -1.59
CA VAL A 142 9.25 -7.75 -2.93
C VAL A 142 7.82 -7.86 -3.48
N PHE A 143 6.87 -8.32 -2.69
CA PHE A 143 5.47 -8.42 -3.12
C PHE A 143 4.86 -7.05 -3.43
N LEU A 144 5.14 -6.06 -2.60
CA LEU A 144 4.69 -4.70 -2.82
C LEU A 144 5.28 -4.12 -4.12
N VAL A 145 6.59 -4.25 -4.32
CA VAL A 145 7.27 -3.75 -5.54
C VAL A 145 6.73 -4.42 -6.79
N LEU A 146 6.59 -5.75 -6.79
CA LEU A 146 6.02 -6.49 -7.91
C LEU A 146 4.58 -6.08 -8.19
N SER A 147 3.79 -5.85 -7.14
CA SER A 147 2.40 -5.43 -7.27
C SER A 147 2.29 -4.03 -7.86
N VAL A 148 3.03 -3.07 -7.34
CA VAL A 148 3.08 -1.69 -7.87
C VAL A 148 3.56 -1.69 -9.31
N TRP A 149 4.61 -2.46 -9.61
CA TRP A 149 5.13 -2.58 -10.98
C TRP A 149 4.07 -3.14 -11.94
N GLY A 150 3.35 -4.20 -11.57
CA GLY A 150 2.28 -4.77 -12.38
C GLY A 150 1.15 -3.79 -12.65
N ILE A 151 0.74 -3.00 -11.64
CA ILE A 151 -0.27 -1.95 -11.80
C ILE A 151 0.22 -0.85 -12.75
N LEU A 152 1.44 -0.34 -12.54
CA LEU A 152 2.02 0.70 -13.39
C LEU A 152 2.17 0.22 -14.83
N TYR A 153 2.55 -1.05 -15.02
CA TYR A 153 2.62 -1.66 -16.34
C TYR A 153 1.23 -1.75 -16.99
N ALA A 154 0.21 -2.18 -16.25
CA ALA A 154 -1.17 -2.22 -16.74
C ALA A 154 -1.66 -0.82 -17.15
N LEU A 155 -1.43 0.19 -16.32
CA LEU A 155 -1.79 1.58 -16.61
C LEU A 155 -1.06 2.10 -17.87
N TRP A 156 0.20 1.74 -18.05
CA TRP A 156 0.96 2.07 -19.25
C TRP A 156 0.32 1.47 -20.51
N GLN A 157 -0.06 0.18 -20.46
CA GLN A 157 -0.73 -0.47 -21.59
C GLN A 157 -2.10 0.17 -21.90
N LEU A 158 -2.78 0.67 -20.86
CA LEU A 158 -4.09 1.32 -21.00
C LEU A 158 -4.01 2.77 -21.46
N ALA A 159 -2.89 3.45 -21.26
CA ALA A 159 -2.74 4.88 -21.54
C ALA A 159 -2.59 5.24 -23.04
N ASP A 160 -2.33 4.27 -23.95
CA ASP A 160 -2.17 4.48 -25.41
C ASP A 160 -1.20 5.61 -25.77
N GLY A 161 -0.08 5.72 -25.07
CA GLY A 161 0.87 6.81 -25.28
C GLY A 161 0.42 8.17 -24.74
N ALA A 162 -0.74 8.25 -24.09
CA ALA A 162 -1.20 9.45 -23.41
C ALA A 162 -0.43 9.67 -22.09
N TRP A 163 0.84 10.02 -22.20
CA TRP A 163 1.79 10.18 -21.12
C TRP A 163 1.25 11.00 -19.94
N LYS A 164 0.51 12.07 -20.21
CA LYS A 164 -0.08 12.93 -19.16
C LYS A 164 -1.10 12.17 -18.32
N HIS A 165 -1.96 11.36 -18.94
CA HIS A 165 -2.95 10.56 -18.20
C HIS A 165 -2.27 9.47 -17.37
N TYR A 166 -1.25 8.81 -17.93
CA TYR A 166 -0.45 7.84 -17.19
C TYR A 166 0.19 8.46 -15.95
N LEU A 167 0.88 9.59 -16.09
CA LEU A 167 1.53 10.27 -14.96
C LEU A 167 0.53 10.67 -13.88
N TRP A 168 -0.62 11.24 -14.25
CA TRP A 168 -1.63 11.62 -13.28
C TRP A 168 -2.17 10.40 -12.51
N THR A 169 -2.46 9.32 -13.21
CA THR A 169 -2.95 8.09 -12.56
C THR A 169 -1.89 7.47 -11.66
N ALA A 170 -0.64 7.42 -12.12
CA ALA A 170 0.49 6.94 -11.33
C ALA A 170 0.72 7.81 -10.07
N PHE A 171 0.59 9.13 -10.20
CA PHE A 171 0.71 10.07 -9.08
C PHE A 171 -0.39 9.86 -8.03
N LEU A 172 -1.65 9.71 -8.46
CA LEU A 172 -2.77 9.42 -7.55
C LEU A 172 -2.58 8.06 -6.84
N LEU A 173 -2.10 7.05 -7.56
CA LEU A 173 -1.77 5.76 -6.98
C LEU A 173 -0.67 5.89 -5.93
N ALA A 174 0.41 6.61 -6.26
CA ALA A 174 1.50 6.86 -5.32
C ALA A 174 1.03 7.60 -4.07
N GLY A 175 0.11 8.57 -4.20
CA GLY A 175 -0.52 9.26 -3.08
C GLY A 175 -1.29 8.31 -2.17
N GLY A 176 -2.08 7.41 -2.74
CA GLY A 176 -2.81 6.39 -1.98
C GLY A 176 -1.87 5.45 -1.20
N PHE A 177 -0.79 4.98 -1.83
CA PHE A 177 0.22 4.17 -1.15
C PHE A 177 0.97 4.96 -0.08
N ALA A 178 1.32 6.22 -0.34
CA ALA A 178 2.01 7.08 0.61
C ALA A 178 1.22 7.25 1.92
N MET A 179 -0.11 7.36 1.85
CA MET A 179 -0.95 7.42 3.05
C MET A 179 -0.79 6.17 3.93
N GLY A 180 -0.73 4.99 3.32
CA GLY A 180 -0.49 3.74 4.04
C GLY A 180 0.92 3.69 4.65
N VAL A 181 1.93 4.19 3.94
CA VAL A 181 3.32 4.24 4.41
C VAL A 181 3.47 5.20 5.60
N VAL A 182 2.81 6.35 5.57
CA VAL A 182 2.83 7.33 6.68
C VAL A 182 2.33 6.70 7.98
N MET A 183 1.43 5.74 7.91
CA MET A 183 0.98 5.01 9.11
C MET A 183 2.12 4.26 9.83
N GLY A 184 3.21 3.90 9.15
CA GLY A 184 4.39 3.29 9.76
C GLY A 184 5.12 4.21 10.73
N PHE A 185 4.88 5.52 10.64
CA PHE A 185 5.40 6.52 11.57
C PHE A 185 4.49 6.78 12.77
N SER A 186 3.43 5.98 12.93
CA SER A 186 2.50 6.07 14.04
C SER A 186 2.50 4.77 14.85
N PRO A 187 2.70 4.81 16.18
CA PRO A 187 2.64 3.63 17.03
C PRO A 187 1.24 2.99 17.05
N THR A 188 0.21 3.72 16.63
CA THR A 188 -1.18 3.23 16.59
C THR A 188 -1.41 2.12 15.56
N ILE A 189 -0.52 1.97 14.58
CA ILE A 189 -0.62 0.93 13.55
C ILE A 189 -0.60 -0.47 14.15
N TYR A 190 0.10 -0.64 15.27
CA TYR A 190 0.24 -1.91 16.00
C TYR A 190 -0.84 -2.14 17.04
N ALA A 191 -1.49 -1.07 17.46
CA ALA A 191 -2.56 -1.15 18.45
C ALA A 191 -3.79 -1.92 17.96
N SER A 192 -4.03 -1.93 16.66
CA SER A 192 -5.15 -2.64 16.02
C SER A 192 -4.88 -4.13 15.82
N ALA A 193 -3.60 -4.52 15.68
CA ALA A 193 -3.22 -5.90 15.38
C ALA A 193 -3.26 -6.82 16.61
N ASN A 194 -3.16 -6.27 17.80
CA ASN A 194 -3.17 -6.99 19.07
C ASN A 194 -4.53 -6.94 19.81
N ARG A 195 -5.61 -6.57 19.14
CA ARG A 195 -6.94 -6.73 19.73
C ARG A 195 -7.34 -8.20 19.64
N PRO A 196 -7.66 -8.81 20.79
CA PRO A 196 -8.20 -10.17 20.83
C PRO A 196 -9.53 -10.28 20.13
#